data_0b4f632ed445f14ef5ef70c60645a03f
#
_entry.id   0b4f632ed445f14ef5ef70c60645a03f
#
_cell.length_a   1.000
_cell.length_b   1.000
_cell.length_c   1.000
_cell.angle_alpha   90.00
_cell.angle_beta   90.00
_cell.angle_gamma   90.00
#
_symmetry.space_group_name_H-M   'P 1'
#
loop_
_entity.id
_entity.type
_entity.pdbx_description
1 polymer ?
#
loop_
_entity_poly.entity_id
_entity_poly.type
_entity_poly.pdbx_seq_one_letter_code
_entity_poly.pdbx_strand_id
1 'polypeptide(L)' 'MNYDSEILFVLTEAGEKGLSVKKIARHVFNNCNGLFDVVPFEDVYHYVACYLKRNSKSNDSIIERTSIRGVYRLNQSN' A
#
# COMPACT_ATOMS: atom_id res chain seq x y z
N MET A 1 -5.90 -12.18 -7.70
CA MET A 1 -6.16 -10.78 -8.01
C MET A 1 -4.96 -9.92 -7.64
N ASN A 2 -4.67 -8.93 -8.47
CA ASN A 2 -3.47 -8.10 -8.30
C ASN A 2 -3.86 -6.73 -7.78
N TYR A 3 -3.36 -6.38 -6.60
CA TYR A 3 -3.66 -5.09 -5.98
C TYR A 3 -2.53 -4.08 -6.14
N ASP A 4 -1.49 -4.42 -6.88
CA ASP A 4 -0.29 -3.58 -6.95
C ASP A 4 -0.57 -2.17 -7.44
N SER A 5 -1.29 -2.03 -8.55
CA SER A 5 -1.59 -0.71 -9.07
C SER A 5 -2.50 0.09 -8.15
N GLU A 6 -3.39 -0.58 -7.43
CA GLU A 6 -4.26 0.09 -6.48
C GLU A 6 -3.46 0.62 -5.29
N ILE A 7 -2.49 -0.15 -4.83
CA ILE A 7 -1.60 0.28 -3.74
C ILE A 7 -0.84 1.54 -4.17
N LEU A 8 -0.29 1.52 -5.38
CA LEU A 8 0.47 2.66 -5.89
C LEU A 8 -0.42 3.89 -6.06
N PHE A 9 -1.66 3.68 -6.50
CA PHE A 9 -2.61 4.78 -6.62
C PHE A 9 -2.90 5.42 -5.27
N VAL A 10 -3.16 4.60 -4.25
CA VAL A 10 -3.44 5.09 -2.90
C VAL A 10 -2.25 5.87 -2.37
N LEU A 11 -1.03 5.38 -2.58
CA LEU A 11 0.17 6.08 -2.11
C LEU A 11 0.39 7.39 -2.87
N THR A 12 0.04 7.42 -4.16
CA THR A 12 0.12 8.65 -4.94
C THR A 12 -0.80 9.71 -4.34
N GLU A 13 -2.01 9.32 -3.96
CA GLU A 13 -2.97 10.23 -3.35
C GLU A 13 -2.52 10.71 -1.97
N ALA A 14 -1.82 9.86 -1.24
CA ALA A 14 -1.33 10.19 0.10
C ALA A 14 -0.19 11.21 0.09
N GLY A 15 0.60 11.22 -0.97
CA GLY A 15 1.69 12.17 -1.10
C GLY A 15 2.81 11.95 -0.11
N GLU A 16 3.50 13.02 0.27
CA GLU A 16 4.68 12.95 1.10
C GLU A 16 4.43 12.39 2.50
N LYS A 17 3.24 12.59 3.01
CA LYS A 17 2.92 12.12 4.35
C LYS A 17 2.85 10.60 4.42
N GLY A 18 2.48 9.98 3.32
CA GLY A 18 2.31 8.55 3.28
C GLY A 18 1.08 8.09 4.06
N LEU A 19 0.97 6.79 4.21
CA LEU A 19 -0.13 6.18 4.96
C LEU A 19 0.37 4.94 5.68
N SER A 20 -0.31 4.60 6.76
CA SER A 20 -0.02 3.36 7.47
C SER A 20 -0.49 2.17 6.64
N VAL A 21 0.10 1.01 6.92
CA VAL A 21 -0.27 -0.24 6.25
C VAL A 21 -1.78 -0.46 6.36
N LYS A 22 -2.33 -0.27 7.54
CA LYS A 22 -3.75 -0.50 7.77
C LYS A 22 -4.63 0.42 6.93
N LYS A 23 -4.28 1.70 6.84
CA LYS A 23 -5.05 2.65 6.04
C LYS A 23 -4.94 2.36 4.55
N ILE A 24 -3.73 2.00 4.09
CA ILE A 24 -3.56 1.60 2.70
C ILE A 24 -4.44 0.40 2.39
N ALA A 25 -4.40 -0.62 3.26
CA ALA A 25 -5.19 -1.83 3.06
C ALA A 25 -6.69 -1.51 3.05
N ARG A 26 -7.12 -0.59 3.90
CA ARG A 26 -8.53 -0.21 3.96
C ARG A 26 -8.98 0.44 2.64
N HIS A 27 -8.16 1.35 2.11
CA HIS A 27 -8.48 1.98 0.83
C HIS A 27 -8.51 0.98 -0.30
N VAL A 28 -7.52 0.08 -0.34
CA VAL A 28 -7.47 -0.96 -1.37
C VAL A 28 -8.69 -1.87 -1.26
N PHE A 29 -9.03 -2.27 -0.03
CA PHE A 29 -10.17 -3.13 0.21
C PHE A 29 -11.46 -2.49 -0.31
N ASN A 30 -11.66 -1.22 0.02
CA ASN A 30 -12.88 -0.52 -0.39
C ASN A 30 -12.97 -0.34 -1.90
N ASN A 31 -11.82 -0.12 -2.56
CA ASN A 31 -11.79 0.14 -3.99
C ASN A 31 -11.87 -1.12 -4.84
N CYS A 32 -11.43 -2.25 -4.29
CA CYS A 32 -11.34 -3.49 -5.07
C CYS A 32 -12.45 -4.49 -4.80
N ASN A 33 -13.23 -4.28 -3.74
CA ASN A 33 -14.32 -5.19 -3.43
C ASN A 33 -15.52 -4.91 -4.33
N GLY A 34 -15.85 -5.90 -5.17
CA GLY A 34 -17.02 -5.79 -6.02
C GLY A 34 -18.19 -6.55 -5.42
N LEU A 35 -19.30 -6.52 -6.12
CA LEU A 35 -20.50 -7.21 -5.68
C LEU A 35 -20.34 -8.71 -5.66
N PHE A 36 -19.49 -9.23 -6.52
CA PHE A 36 -19.36 -10.67 -6.70
C PHE A 36 -18.07 -11.26 -6.14
N ASP A 37 -17.09 -10.41 -5.86
CA ASP A 37 -15.79 -10.84 -5.38
C ASP A 37 -15.58 -10.30 -3.98
N VAL A 38 -16.05 -11.03 -3.00
CA VAL A 38 -15.88 -10.62 -1.62
C VAL A 38 -14.65 -11.32 -1.06
N VAL A 39 -13.63 -10.52 -0.77
CA VAL A 39 -12.38 -11.01 -0.21
C VAL A 39 -12.27 -10.48 1.22
N PRO A 40 -11.91 -11.34 2.19
CA PRO A 40 -11.75 -10.87 3.57
C PRO A 40 -10.71 -9.75 3.68
N PHE A 41 -10.98 -8.79 4.53
CA PHE A 41 -10.05 -7.68 4.73
C PHE A 41 -8.65 -8.17 5.13
N GLU A 42 -8.58 -9.22 5.94
CA GLU A 42 -7.30 -9.78 6.38
C GLU A 42 -6.43 -10.22 5.20
N ASP A 43 -7.06 -10.77 4.16
CA ASP A 43 -6.31 -11.20 2.98
C ASP A 43 -5.73 -9.99 2.25
N VAL A 44 -6.51 -8.94 2.13
CA VAL A 44 -6.05 -7.70 1.50
C VAL A 44 -4.94 -7.07 2.33
N TYR A 45 -5.14 -7.03 3.65
CA TYR A 45 -4.12 -6.49 4.56
C TYR A 45 -2.80 -7.24 4.42
N HIS A 46 -2.87 -8.56 4.39
CA HIS A 46 -1.68 -9.38 4.26
C HIS A 46 -0.95 -9.10 2.94
N TYR A 47 -1.71 -9.02 1.86
CA TYR A 47 -1.15 -8.73 0.55
C TYR A 47 -0.43 -7.37 0.56
N VAL A 48 -1.11 -6.35 1.09
CA VAL A 48 -0.57 -5.00 1.14
C VAL A 48 0.70 -4.96 1.99
N ALA A 49 0.67 -5.58 3.15
CA ALA A 49 1.82 -5.60 4.06
C ALA A 49 3.03 -6.24 3.38
N CYS A 50 2.82 -7.37 2.70
CA CYS A 50 3.91 -8.06 2.00
C CYS A 50 4.44 -7.23 0.84
N TYR A 51 3.55 -6.60 0.09
CA TYR A 51 3.96 -5.75 -1.03
C TYR A 51 4.82 -4.58 -0.56
N LEU A 52 4.38 -3.91 0.50
CA LEU A 52 5.12 -2.77 1.02
C LEU A 52 6.50 -3.17 1.52
N LYS A 53 6.60 -4.30 2.20
CA LYS A 53 7.88 -4.78 2.70
C LYS A 53 8.83 -5.12 1.56
N ARG A 54 8.33 -5.83 0.55
CA ARG A 54 9.17 -6.25 -0.58
C ARG A 54 9.67 -5.06 -1.38
N ASN A 55 8.87 -4.02 -1.49
CA ASN A 55 9.17 -2.90 -2.38
C ASN A 55 9.73 -1.69 -1.67
N SER A 56 10.22 -1.86 -0.44
CA SER A 56 10.83 -0.77 0.33
C SER A 56 12.16 -1.18 0.94
N LYS A 57 12.81 -2.20 0.40
CA LYS A 57 14.03 -2.75 0.99
C LYS A 57 15.29 -1.95 0.70
N SER A 58 15.30 -1.18 -0.37
CA SER A 58 16.50 -0.42 -0.76
C SER A 58 16.12 1.02 -1.07
N ASN A 59 17.16 1.86 -1.18
CA ASN A 59 16.95 3.27 -1.50
C ASN A 59 16.38 3.49 -2.90
N ASP A 60 16.53 2.49 -3.77
CA ASP A 60 16.03 2.57 -5.13
C ASP A 60 14.63 2.00 -5.30
N SER A 61 14.05 1.50 -4.22
CA SER A 61 12.72 0.90 -4.29
C SER A 61 11.66 1.94 -4.61
N ILE A 62 10.56 1.49 -5.21
CA ILE A 62 9.43 2.36 -5.56
C ILE A 62 8.83 3.00 -4.31
N ILE A 63 8.84 2.27 -3.21
CA ILE A 63 8.23 2.67 -1.95
C ILE A 63 9.33 2.86 -0.92
N GLU A 64 9.15 3.83 -0.04
CA GLU A 64 10.08 4.04 1.05
C GLU A 64 9.33 4.13 2.38
N ARG A 65 10.03 3.77 3.43
CA ARG A 65 9.51 3.94 4.78
C ARG A 65 9.66 5.39 5.19
N THR A 66 8.73 5.86 6.00
CA THR A 66 8.83 7.20 6.57
C THR A 66 9.46 7.12 7.96
N SER A 67 9.62 8.27 8.60
CA SER A 67 10.13 8.33 9.97
C SER A 67 9.12 7.72 10.96
N ILE A 68 7.87 7.57 10.56
CA ILE A 68 6.85 6.98 11.42
C ILE A 68 6.78 5.49 11.13
N ARG A 69 6.94 4.67 12.16
CA ARG A 69 6.92 3.23 12.01
C ARG A 69 5.61 2.76 11.42
N GLY A 70 5.69 1.90 10.42
CA GLY A 70 4.51 1.34 9.78
C GLY A 70 3.84 2.26 8.77
N VAL A 71 4.43 3.42 8.50
CA VAL A 71 3.90 4.36 7.51
C VAL A 71 4.83 4.39 6.30
N TYR A 72 4.24 4.23 5.12
CA TYR A 72 4.98 4.14 3.86
C TYR A 72 4.52 5.24 2.91
N ARG A 73 5.37 5.56 1.96
CA ARG A 73 5.05 6.52 0.89
C ARG A 73 5.81 6.14 -0.36
N LEU A 74 5.44 6.76 -1.48
CA LEU A 74 6.22 6.56 -2.70
C LEU A 74 7.58 7.21 -2.53
N ASN A 75 8.59 6.58 -3.12
CA ASN A 75 9.96 7.10 -3.05
C ASN A 75 10.02 8.47 -3.71
N GLN A 76 10.54 9.44 -2.97
CA GLN A 76 10.62 10.83 -3.43
C GLN A 76 11.92 11.15 -4.14
N SER A 77 12.92 10.29 -4.02
CA SER A 77 14.22 10.56 -4.63
C SER A 77 14.26 10.04 -6.05
N ASN A 78 14.25 10.94 -6.95
CA ASN A 78 14.38 10.65 -8.39
C ASN A 78 15.40 11.54 -8.98
#